data_65e3334407d17fabd3667c22611f171e
#
_entry.id   65e3334407d17fabd3667c22611f171e
#
_cell.length_a   1.000
_cell.length_b   1.000
_cell.length_c   1.000
_cell.angle_alpha   90.00
_cell.angle_beta   90.00
_cell.angle_gamma   90.00
#
_symmetry.space_group_name_H-M   'P 1'
#
loop_
_entity.id
_entity.type
_entity.pdbx_description
1 polymer ?
#
loop_
_entity_poly.entity_id
_entity_poly.type
_entity_poly.pdbx_seq_one_letter_code
_entity_poly.pdbx_strand_id
1 'polypeptide(L)'
;LGVPPQSGTDIVISHHHPDHTVNIALFPPVRVHDHWAVYEGDRWTDRPAENAQVSPHVRLVETPGHTPQDITTLVDTPDGVVAFTHLWWFEGIEGDPRAADLEALFRQPERVLEIADLIVPGHGPAFEVSK
;
A
#
# COMPACT_ATOMS: atom_id res chain seq x y z
N LEU A 1 -3.04 19.08 -1.49
CA LEU A 1 -4.43 18.62 -1.21
C LEU A 1 -5.10 19.40 -0.08
N GLY A 2 -4.38 20.16 0.75
CA GLY A 2 -4.93 20.99 1.84
C GLY A 2 -5.51 20.20 3.04
N VAL A 3 -5.31 18.88 3.09
CA VAL A 3 -5.72 18.04 4.22
C VAL A 3 -4.55 17.95 5.19
N PRO A 4 -4.68 18.47 6.44
CA PRO A 4 -3.60 18.38 7.40
C PRO A 4 -3.45 16.95 7.95
N PRO A 5 -2.24 16.52 8.33
CA PRO A 5 -2.01 15.21 8.94
C PRO A 5 -2.89 14.92 10.15
N GLN A 6 -3.25 15.96 10.90
CA GLN A 6 -4.08 15.88 12.12
C GLN A 6 -5.51 15.40 11.86
N SER A 7 -5.99 15.43 10.62
CA SER A 7 -7.32 14.90 10.25
C SER A 7 -7.29 13.43 9.79
N GLY A 8 -6.11 12.81 9.72
CA GLY A 8 -5.99 11.39 9.43
C GLY A 8 -6.60 10.54 10.55
N THR A 9 -7.27 9.47 10.20
CA THR A 9 -7.87 8.48 11.13
C THR A 9 -7.16 7.15 11.12
N ASP A 10 -6.50 6.86 10.02
CA ASP A 10 -5.79 5.60 9.78
C ASP A 10 -4.51 5.85 8.99
N ILE A 11 -3.48 5.08 9.27
CA ILE A 11 -2.25 5.02 8.51
C ILE A 11 -2.11 3.60 7.98
N VAL A 12 -1.72 3.45 6.73
CA VAL A 12 -1.32 2.16 6.16
C VAL A 12 0.16 2.20 5.85
N ILE A 13 0.90 1.21 6.34
CA ILE A 13 2.32 0.99 6.05
C ILE A 13 2.41 -0.07 4.95
N SER A 14 2.87 0.31 3.76
CA SER A 14 3.03 -0.63 2.64
C SER A 14 4.06 -1.71 2.94
N HIS A 15 5.18 -1.33 3.56
CA HIS A 15 6.25 -2.18 4.07
C HIS A 15 7.16 -1.38 5.01
N HIS A 16 8.06 -2.06 5.73
CA HIS A 16 8.80 -1.46 6.85
C HIS A 16 10.18 -0.88 6.49
N HIS A 17 10.41 -0.46 5.24
CA HIS A 17 11.62 0.33 4.96
C HIS A 17 11.51 1.73 5.58
N PRO A 18 12.65 2.33 6.02
CA PRO A 18 12.62 3.60 6.75
C PRO A 18 11.97 4.76 6.01
N ASP A 19 12.14 4.85 4.70
CA ASP A 19 11.56 5.88 3.84
C ASP A 19 10.03 5.80 3.73
N HIS A 20 9.44 4.63 4.05
CA HIS A 20 7.99 4.42 4.10
C HIS A 20 7.39 4.50 5.51
N THR A 21 8.22 4.63 6.55
CA THR A 21 7.75 4.64 7.95
C THR A 21 8.13 5.89 8.74
N VAL A 22 9.19 6.62 8.35
CA VAL A 22 9.73 7.75 9.11
C VAL A 22 8.72 8.87 9.39
N ASN A 23 7.74 9.05 8.52
CA ASN A 23 6.75 10.11 8.61
C ASN A 23 5.54 9.78 9.52
N ILE A 24 5.45 8.58 10.09
CA ILE A 24 4.35 8.19 10.98
C ILE A 24 4.19 9.18 12.14
N ALA A 25 5.30 9.67 12.68
CA ALA A 25 5.31 10.63 13.79
C ALA A 25 4.68 12.02 13.48
N LEU A 26 4.40 12.31 12.20
CA LEU A 26 3.71 13.54 11.79
C LEU A 26 2.21 13.49 12.02
N PHE A 27 1.66 12.29 12.23
CA PHE A 27 0.23 12.07 12.44
C PHE A 27 -0.09 11.97 13.93
N PRO A 28 -1.33 12.28 14.33
CA PRO A 28 -1.78 12.01 15.71
C PRO A 28 -1.79 10.50 15.98
N PRO A 29 -1.93 10.08 17.25
CA PRO A 29 -2.19 8.69 17.58
C PRO A 29 -3.47 8.20 16.89
N VAL A 30 -3.32 7.43 15.81
CA VAL A 30 -4.39 6.86 14.99
C VAL A 30 -4.15 5.36 14.83
N ARG A 31 -5.09 4.64 14.24
CA ARG A 31 -4.87 3.24 13.88
C ARG A 31 -3.80 3.13 12.81
N VAL A 32 -2.86 2.22 13.01
CA VAL A 32 -1.81 1.91 12.04
C VAL A 32 -2.00 0.48 11.55
N HIS A 33 -2.12 0.32 10.27
CA HIS A 33 -2.32 -0.97 9.60
C HIS A 33 -1.05 -1.37 8.86
N ASP A 34 -0.63 -2.61 9.02
CA ASP A 34 0.45 -3.20 8.24
C ASP A 34 0.07 -4.60 7.74
N HIS A 35 1.07 -5.38 7.29
CA HIS A 35 0.91 -6.73 6.80
C HIS A 35 0.31 -7.68 7.85
N TRP A 36 0.68 -7.53 9.13
CA TRP A 36 0.36 -8.50 10.18
C TRP A 36 -0.80 -8.10 11.07
N ALA A 37 -0.99 -6.78 11.25
CA ALA A 37 -1.81 -6.31 12.36
C ALA A 37 -2.45 -4.94 12.11
N VAL A 38 -3.28 -4.56 13.08
CA VAL A 38 -3.66 -3.18 13.33
C VAL A 38 -3.22 -2.80 14.74
N TYR A 39 -2.61 -1.63 14.85
CA TYR A 39 -2.13 -1.05 16.11
C TYR A 39 -3.04 0.11 16.49
N GLU A 40 -3.48 0.16 17.73
CA GLU A 40 -4.23 1.27 18.28
C GLU A 40 -3.66 1.62 19.65
N GLY A 41 -2.91 2.70 19.73
CA GLY A 41 -2.11 3.03 20.90
C GLY A 41 -1.02 1.98 21.14
N ASP A 42 -1.06 1.32 22.28
CA ASP A 42 -0.17 0.21 22.68
C ASP A 42 -0.77 -1.17 22.41
N ARG A 43 -1.96 -1.22 21.81
CA ARG A 43 -2.67 -2.47 21.54
C ARG A 43 -2.38 -2.97 20.14
N TRP A 44 -1.81 -4.17 20.05
CA TRP A 44 -1.67 -4.97 18.86
C TRP A 44 -2.87 -5.89 18.68
N THR A 45 -3.44 -5.94 17.47
CA THR A 45 -4.47 -6.91 17.10
C THR A 45 -4.04 -7.60 15.82
N ASP A 46 -3.76 -8.90 15.89
CA ASP A 46 -3.40 -9.70 14.72
C ASP A 46 -4.51 -9.64 13.67
N ARG A 47 -4.11 -9.36 12.43
CA ARG A 47 -5.02 -9.27 11.31
C ARG A 47 -4.22 -9.43 10.00
N PRO A 48 -4.42 -10.54 9.26
CA PRO A 48 -3.84 -10.68 7.93
C PRO A 48 -4.24 -9.51 7.02
N ALA A 49 -3.31 -9.04 6.20
CA ALA A 49 -3.61 -7.92 5.30
C ALA A 49 -4.47 -8.35 4.10
N GLU A 50 -4.39 -9.61 3.70
CA GLU A 50 -5.15 -10.10 2.55
C GLU A 50 -6.66 -9.89 2.73
N ASN A 51 -7.25 -9.07 1.85
CA ASN A 51 -8.65 -8.65 1.86
C ASN A 51 -9.11 -7.90 3.12
N ALA A 52 -8.18 -7.37 3.91
CA ALA A 52 -8.52 -6.60 5.10
C ALA A 52 -9.17 -5.27 4.75
N GLN A 53 -10.32 -5.00 5.35
CA GLN A 53 -11.05 -3.75 5.15
C GLN A 53 -10.59 -2.70 6.17
N VAL A 54 -10.10 -1.57 5.70
CA VAL A 54 -9.72 -0.41 6.53
C VAL A 54 -10.92 0.52 6.69
N SER A 55 -11.66 0.75 5.60
CA SER A 55 -12.89 1.54 5.55
C SER A 55 -13.82 0.99 4.44
N PRO A 56 -15.06 1.46 4.31
CA PRO A 56 -15.96 0.98 3.24
C PRO A 56 -15.38 1.05 1.82
N HIS A 57 -14.42 1.96 1.58
CA HIS A 57 -13.81 2.19 0.28
C HIS A 57 -12.31 1.90 0.24
N VAL A 58 -11.72 1.37 1.33
CA VAL A 58 -10.29 1.10 1.41
C VAL A 58 -10.05 -0.32 1.89
N ARG A 59 -9.39 -1.13 1.07
CA ARG A 59 -9.00 -2.50 1.42
C ARG A 59 -7.54 -2.76 1.11
N LEU A 60 -6.98 -3.74 1.77
CA LEU A 60 -5.59 -4.17 1.62
C LEU A 60 -5.54 -5.49 0.87
N VAL A 61 -4.47 -5.69 0.10
CA VAL A 61 -4.11 -7.00 -0.47
C VAL A 61 -2.62 -7.24 -0.26
N GLU A 62 -2.25 -8.48 -0.01
CA GLU A 62 -0.85 -8.86 0.12
C GLU A 62 -0.21 -8.94 -1.26
N THR A 63 0.90 -8.25 -1.43
CA THR A 63 1.66 -8.17 -2.68
C THR A 63 3.14 -8.36 -2.42
N PRO A 64 3.55 -9.51 -1.86
CA PRO A 64 4.95 -9.76 -1.54
C PRO A 64 5.83 -9.74 -2.79
N GLY A 65 7.07 -9.30 -2.63
CA GLY A 65 8.05 -9.27 -3.71
C GLY A 65 9.21 -8.38 -3.38
N HIS A 66 9.01 -7.07 -3.31
CA HIS A 66 10.03 -6.11 -2.89
C HIS A 66 10.47 -6.42 -1.45
N THR A 67 9.50 -6.63 -0.55
CA THR A 67 9.70 -7.30 0.73
C THR A 67 8.66 -8.43 0.91
N PRO A 68 8.89 -9.40 1.82
CA PRO A 68 7.91 -10.44 2.11
C PRO A 68 6.59 -9.91 2.70
N GLN A 69 6.61 -8.71 3.28
CA GLN A 69 5.47 -8.09 3.94
C GLN A 69 4.85 -6.92 3.15
N ASP A 70 5.13 -6.83 1.86
CA ASP A 70 4.51 -5.79 1.03
C ASP A 70 3.00 -5.97 0.95
N ILE A 71 2.30 -4.85 1.08
CA ILE A 71 0.87 -4.76 0.86
C ILE A 71 0.54 -3.62 -0.11
N THR A 72 -0.49 -3.83 -0.89
CA THR A 72 -1.10 -2.81 -1.74
C THR A 72 -2.38 -2.31 -1.08
N THR A 73 -2.56 -1.01 -1.04
CA THR A 73 -3.81 -0.37 -0.62
C THR A 73 -4.65 -0.06 -1.84
N LEU A 74 -5.85 -0.64 -1.89
CA LEU A 74 -6.84 -0.39 -2.94
C LEU A 74 -7.90 0.57 -2.42
N VAL A 75 -8.16 1.63 -3.18
CA VAL A 75 -9.13 2.67 -2.84
C VAL A 75 -10.18 2.76 -3.93
N ASP A 76 -11.43 2.46 -3.59
CA ASP A 76 -12.56 2.65 -4.48
C ASP A 76 -12.91 4.14 -4.56
N THR A 77 -12.90 4.71 -5.75
CA THR A 77 -13.27 6.10 -6.03
C THR A 77 -14.38 6.17 -7.08
N PRO A 78 -15.07 7.30 -7.24
CA PRO A 78 -16.04 7.48 -8.32
C PRO A 78 -15.46 7.29 -9.72
N ASP A 79 -14.16 7.52 -9.89
CA ASP A 79 -13.45 7.44 -11.17
C ASP A 79 -12.76 6.08 -11.40
N GLY A 80 -12.90 5.15 -10.48
CA GLY A 80 -12.30 3.81 -10.54
C GLY A 80 -11.47 3.45 -9.32
N VAL A 81 -10.74 2.35 -9.39
CA VAL A 81 -9.91 1.83 -8.29
C VAL A 81 -8.50 2.38 -8.38
N VAL A 82 -8.04 3.02 -7.32
CA VAL A 82 -6.66 3.50 -7.17
C VAL A 82 -5.87 2.51 -6.32
N ALA A 83 -4.74 2.03 -6.83
CA ALA A 83 -3.82 1.16 -6.10
C ALA A 83 -2.56 1.92 -5.67
N PHE A 84 -2.31 2.00 -4.37
CA PHE A 84 -1.05 2.47 -3.79
C PHE A 84 -0.17 1.25 -3.52
N THR A 85 0.96 1.14 -4.23
CA THR A 85 1.74 -0.10 -4.24
C THR A 85 3.23 0.13 -4.48
N HIS A 86 4.09 -0.74 -3.94
CA HIS A 86 5.53 -0.73 -4.21
C HIS A 86 5.97 -1.80 -5.23
N LEU A 87 5.01 -2.39 -5.96
CA LEU A 87 5.31 -3.31 -7.08
C LEU A 87 5.99 -2.59 -8.25
N TRP A 88 5.77 -1.29 -8.39
CA TRP A 88 6.47 -0.40 -9.32
C TRP A 88 7.29 0.63 -8.54
N TRP A 89 8.52 0.81 -8.98
CA TRP A 89 9.32 1.94 -8.55
C TRP A 89 8.76 3.24 -9.13
N PHE A 90 8.52 3.23 -10.45
CA PHE A 90 7.77 4.24 -11.22
C PHE A 90 7.29 3.59 -12.53
N GLU A 91 6.45 4.27 -13.32
CA GLU A 91 5.90 3.75 -14.57
C GLU A 91 6.99 3.15 -15.48
N GLY A 92 6.77 1.94 -15.97
CA GLY A 92 7.71 1.20 -16.82
C GLY A 92 8.90 0.57 -16.10
N ILE A 93 9.05 0.75 -14.79
CA ILE A 93 10.03 0.07 -13.95
C ILE A 93 9.30 -0.79 -12.92
N GLU A 94 9.00 -2.00 -13.34
CA GLU A 94 8.46 -3.03 -12.45
C GLU A 94 9.60 -3.61 -11.61
N GLY A 95 9.40 -3.54 -10.32
CA GLY A 95 10.29 -4.19 -9.39
C GLY A 95 11.57 -3.44 -9.06
N ASP A 96 12.19 -3.89 -7.99
CA ASP A 96 13.55 -3.54 -7.56
C ASP A 96 14.43 -4.78 -7.80
N PRO A 97 15.55 -4.68 -8.54
CA PRO A 97 16.49 -5.80 -8.72
C PRO A 97 17.07 -6.34 -7.40
N ARG A 98 16.90 -5.60 -6.30
CA ARG A 98 17.28 -6.02 -4.94
C ARG A 98 16.10 -6.59 -4.13
N ALA A 99 14.95 -6.82 -4.76
CA ALA A 99 13.79 -7.39 -4.10
C ALA A 99 14.09 -8.75 -3.45
N ALA A 100 13.43 -9.03 -2.34
CA ALA A 100 13.63 -10.25 -1.59
C ALA A 100 13.15 -11.50 -2.35
N ASP A 101 12.12 -11.34 -3.19
CA ASP A 101 11.55 -12.41 -4.03
C ASP A 101 11.16 -11.83 -5.40
N LEU A 102 12.06 -11.97 -6.37
CA LEU A 102 11.82 -11.48 -7.74
C LEU A 102 10.69 -12.25 -8.45
N GLU A 103 10.53 -13.54 -8.19
CA GLU A 103 9.48 -14.34 -8.82
C GLU A 103 8.08 -13.88 -8.33
N ALA A 104 7.93 -13.68 -7.04
CA ALA A 104 6.70 -13.11 -6.49
C ALA A 104 6.46 -11.71 -7.02
N LEU A 105 7.50 -10.86 -7.02
CA LEU A 105 7.42 -9.48 -7.50
C LEU A 105 6.91 -9.39 -8.95
N PHE A 106 7.32 -10.28 -9.84
CA PHE A 106 6.86 -10.27 -11.23
C PHE A 106 5.46 -10.88 -11.46
N ARG A 107 4.93 -11.64 -10.49
CA ARG A 107 3.57 -12.20 -10.56
C ARG A 107 2.50 -11.26 -10.01
N GLN A 108 2.81 -10.47 -9.00
CA GLN A 108 1.84 -9.61 -8.34
C GLN A 108 1.32 -8.44 -9.20
N PRO A 109 2.11 -7.83 -10.12
CA PRO A 109 1.62 -6.78 -10.99
C PRO A 109 0.37 -7.15 -11.78
N GLU A 110 0.31 -8.34 -12.39
CA GLU A 110 -0.86 -8.81 -13.15
C GLU A 110 -2.13 -8.73 -12.30
N ARG A 111 -2.07 -9.24 -11.07
CA ARG A 111 -3.19 -9.21 -10.12
C ARG A 111 -3.67 -7.79 -9.82
N VAL A 112 -2.75 -6.85 -9.63
CA VAL A 112 -3.10 -5.46 -9.33
C VAL A 112 -3.64 -4.75 -10.56
N LEU A 113 -3.06 -4.98 -11.76
CA LEU A 113 -3.51 -4.41 -13.02
C LEU A 113 -4.92 -4.86 -13.42
N GLU A 114 -5.34 -6.08 -13.05
CA GLU A 114 -6.72 -6.56 -13.28
C GLU A 114 -7.76 -5.78 -12.47
N ILE A 115 -7.36 -5.20 -11.33
CA ILE A 115 -8.26 -4.55 -10.38
C ILE A 115 -8.21 -3.03 -10.51
N ALA A 116 -7.01 -2.46 -10.62
CA ALA A 116 -6.80 -1.02 -10.55
C ALA A 116 -7.03 -0.31 -11.89
N ASP A 117 -7.46 0.93 -11.83
CA ASP A 117 -7.56 1.86 -12.95
C ASP A 117 -6.43 2.89 -12.92
N LEU A 118 -5.90 3.19 -11.73
CA LEU A 118 -4.78 4.09 -11.49
C LEU A 118 -3.80 3.46 -10.52
N ILE A 119 -2.50 3.51 -10.84
CA ILE A 119 -1.40 3.09 -9.97
C ILE A 119 -0.70 4.30 -9.38
N VAL A 120 -0.53 4.30 -8.07
CA VAL A 120 0.37 5.21 -7.34
C VAL A 120 1.58 4.38 -6.91
N PRO A 121 2.71 4.49 -7.62
CA PRO A 121 3.91 3.68 -7.37
C PRO A 121 4.69 4.17 -6.15
N GLY A 122 5.70 3.40 -5.74
CA GLY A 122 6.50 3.70 -4.55
C GLY A 122 7.22 5.04 -4.60
N HIS A 123 7.75 5.45 -5.76
CA HIS A 123 8.63 6.62 -5.88
C HIS A 123 8.34 7.55 -7.06
N GLY A 124 7.32 7.32 -7.85
CA GLY A 124 7.03 8.08 -9.06
C GLY A 124 5.64 8.72 -9.08
N PRO A 125 5.32 9.45 -10.15
CA PRO A 125 3.98 9.94 -10.38
C PRO A 125 3.00 8.79 -10.61
N ALA A 126 1.72 9.03 -10.31
CA ALA A 126 0.66 8.09 -10.64
C ALA A 126 0.53 7.93 -12.17
N PHE A 127 0.13 6.74 -12.62
CA PHE A 127 -0.11 6.41 -14.02
C PHE A 127 -1.38 5.58 -14.19
N GLU A 128 -2.04 5.75 -15.34
CA GLU A 128 -3.27 5.03 -15.69
C GLU A 128 -2.97 3.60 -16.17
N VAL A 129 -3.86 2.68 -15.82
CA VAL A 129 -3.80 1.30 -16.33
C VAL A 129 -4.53 1.23 -17.66
N SER A 130 -3.81 0.86 -18.72
CA SER A 130 -4.41 0.59 -20.03
C SER A 130 -5.13 -0.76 -20.00
N LYS A 131 -6.45 -0.73 -20.05
CA LYS A 131 -7.31 -1.93 -20.13
C LYS A 131 -7.76 -2.20 -21.54
#